data_878c2b3c3308ab4043f7341de02e694b
#
_entry.id   878c2b3c3308ab4043f7341de02e694b
#
_cell.length_a   1.000
_cell.length_b   1.000
_cell.length_c   1.000
_cell.angle_alpha   90.00
_cell.angle_beta   90.00
_cell.angle_gamma   90.00
#
_symmetry.space_group_name_H-M   'P 1'
#
loop_
_entity.id
_entity.type
_entity.pdbx_description
1 polymer ?
#
loop_
_entity_poly.entity_id
_entity_poly.type
_entity_poly.pdbx_seq_one_letter_code
_entity_poly.pdbx_strand_id
1 'polypeptide(L)'
;MKDSQIHAQYSTGLSRQNIEQALITAGKDLDHLQPADLGLLEDFHTMGRIATSDLVDLVGITSKHEVLDAGSGIGGTARYVADRCGCRVTAVDLTEEYCETACWLNRLVGLDKRITVRRADVTALPFADATFRVVFSQHVQMNVADKARLYREARRVMVSAGRLAMWDIVSGERGELDFPLPWADEPGLSHLAKSDPLRATVESSGFAIERWNDRTEQASATMQTMLTLPPGLLGLHAFVPDFAEKAKNLTIALTDGRLRVIQGVAEAIVR
;
A
#
# COMPACT_ATOMS: atom_id res chain seq x y z
N MET A 1 21.86 7.84 -0.17
CA MET A 1 21.61 8.31 1.21
C MET A 1 20.10 8.33 1.55
N LYS A 2 19.17 8.82 0.69
CA LYS A 2 17.74 8.83 1.01
C LYS A 2 17.10 7.44 1.06
N ASP A 3 17.48 6.53 0.15
CA ASP A 3 16.98 5.14 0.14
C ASP A 3 17.36 4.37 1.41
N SER A 4 18.52 4.68 2.01
CA SER A 4 18.95 4.05 3.26
C SER A 4 18.12 4.50 4.47
N GLN A 5 17.55 5.69 4.45
CA GLN A 5 16.70 6.21 5.55
C GLN A 5 15.30 5.61 5.51
N ILE A 6 14.68 5.51 4.32
CA ILE A 6 13.38 4.83 4.16
C ILE A 6 13.54 3.35 4.55
N HIS A 7 14.60 2.70 4.09
CA HIS A 7 14.89 1.30 4.44
C HIS A 7 15.02 1.12 5.96
N ALA A 8 15.76 2.00 6.64
CA ALA A 8 15.96 1.93 8.09
C ALA A 8 14.65 2.07 8.89
N GLN A 9 13.70 2.84 8.38
CA GLN A 9 12.41 3.07 9.03
C GLN A 9 11.50 1.83 9.00
N TYR A 10 11.56 1.05 7.91
CA TYR A 10 10.68 -0.12 7.71
C TYR A 10 11.36 -1.45 8.02
N SER A 11 12.69 -1.50 8.15
CA SER A 11 13.44 -2.73 8.37
C SER A 11 13.83 -2.88 9.84
N THR A 12 13.20 -3.83 10.51
CA THR A 12 13.53 -4.22 11.89
C THR A 12 14.46 -5.44 11.94
N GLY A 13 14.60 -6.15 10.83
CA GLY A 13 15.26 -7.46 10.75
C GLY A 13 14.46 -8.61 11.35
N LEU A 14 13.26 -8.35 11.86
CA LEU A 14 12.46 -9.30 12.63
C LEU A 14 11.02 -9.48 12.11
N SER A 15 10.62 -8.80 11.02
CA SER A 15 9.23 -8.81 10.54
C SER A 15 8.71 -10.23 10.34
N ARG A 16 9.44 -11.09 9.65
CA ARG A 16 9.04 -12.48 9.43
C ARG A 16 8.89 -13.22 10.75
N GLN A 17 9.88 -13.15 11.64
CA GLN A 17 9.88 -13.87 12.91
C GLN A 17 8.71 -13.44 13.81
N ASN A 18 8.45 -12.13 13.87
CA ASN A 18 7.38 -11.56 14.66
C ASN A 18 6.00 -11.97 14.12
N ILE A 19 5.82 -11.96 12.79
CA ILE A 19 4.58 -12.40 12.14
C ILE A 19 4.36 -13.90 12.39
N GLU A 20 5.39 -14.73 12.24
CA GLU A 20 5.31 -16.17 12.50
C GLU A 20 4.88 -16.44 13.94
N GLN A 21 5.50 -15.77 14.91
CA GLN A 21 5.14 -15.89 16.32
C GLN A 21 3.71 -15.42 16.60
N ALA A 22 3.26 -14.33 15.96
CA ALA A 22 1.89 -13.84 16.10
C ALA A 22 0.86 -14.85 15.56
N LEU A 23 1.13 -15.45 14.40
CA LEU A 23 0.28 -16.49 13.81
C LEU A 23 0.16 -17.71 14.73
N ILE A 24 1.28 -18.20 15.26
CA ILE A 24 1.31 -19.33 16.21
C ILE A 24 0.53 -18.98 17.49
N THR A 25 0.75 -17.79 18.04
CA THR A 25 0.06 -17.33 19.25
C THR A 25 -1.46 -17.21 19.04
N ALA A 26 -1.87 -16.84 17.81
CA ALA A 26 -3.28 -16.81 17.41
C ALA A 26 -3.87 -18.20 17.09
N GLY A 27 -3.11 -19.28 17.30
CA GLY A 27 -3.56 -20.66 17.06
C GLY A 27 -3.70 -21.03 15.58
N LYS A 28 -3.00 -20.30 14.68
CA LYS A 28 -3.02 -20.62 13.25
C LYS A 28 -2.07 -21.77 12.94
N ASP A 29 -2.54 -22.70 12.12
CA ASP A 29 -1.72 -23.79 11.57
C ASP A 29 -1.00 -23.28 10.32
N LEU A 30 0.33 -23.16 10.39
CA LEU A 30 1.16 -22.60 9.30
C LEU A 30 1.17 -23.50 8.05
N ASP A 31 0.90 -24.78 8.19
CA ASP A 31 0.86 -25.73 7.06
C ASP A 31 -0.48 -25.68 6.29
N HIS A 32 -1.50 -25.03 6.87
CA HIS A 32 -2.86 -24.98 6.32
C HIS A 32 -3.43 -23.54 6.25
N LEU A 33 -2.57 -22.52 6.22
CA LEU A 33 -3.01 -21.13 6.11
C LEU A 33 -3.74 -20.84 4.80
N GLN A 34 -4.79 -20.02 4.92
CA GLN A 34 -5.51 -19.45 3.79
C GLN A 34 -5.17 -17.97 3.65
N PRO A 35 -5.28 -17.36 2.45
CA PRO A 35 -5.06 -15.93 2.26
C PRO A 35 -5.86 -15.05 3.22
N ALA A 36 -7.09 -15.45 3.55
CA ALA A 36 -7.96 -14.74 4.49
C ALA A 36 -7.42 -14.68 5.93
N ASP A 37 -6.60 -15.66 6.35
CA ASP A 37 -6.00 -15.68 7.68
C ASP A 37 -4.98 -14.56 7.92
N LEU A 38 -4.43 -14.00 6.84
CA LEU A 38 -3.40 -12.97 6.88
C LEU A 38 -3.98 -11.54 6.86
N GLY A 39 -5.26 -11.36 6.56
CA GLY A 39 -5.85 -10.05 6.24
C GLY A 39 -5.66 -8.98 7.31
N LEU A 40 -5.59 -9.33 8.60
CA LEU A 40 -5.34 -8.37 9.68
C LEU A 40 -3.87 -7.97 9.83
N LEU A 41 -2.95 -8.76 9.26
CA LEU A 41 -1.50 -8.53 9.37
C LEU A 41 -0.94 -7.68 8.24
N GLU A 42 -1.60 -7.61 7.08
CA GLU A 42 -0.93 -7.26 5.85
C GLU A 42 -1.38 -5.98 5.15
N ASP A 43 -2.54 -5.44 5.53
CA ASP A 43 -3.07 -4.24 4.87
C ASP A 43 -2.61 -2.97 5.61
N PHE A 44 -1.38 -2.52 5.33
CA PHE A 44 -0.74 -1.38 5.98
C PHE A 44 -1.17 -0.03 5.36
N HIS A 45 -2.48 0.11 5.17
CA HIS A 45 -3.12 1.36 4.72
C HIS A 45 -4.48 1.55 5.41
N THR A 46 -4.96 2.79 5.45
CA THR A 46 -6.25 3.12 6.06
C THR A 46 -7.39 2.33 5.41
N MET A 47 -8.34 1.90 6.22
CA MET A 47 -9.46 1.01 5.86
C MET A 47 -9.05 -0.42 5.42
N GLY A 48 -7.78 -0.74 5.34
CA GLY A 48 -7.29 -2.08 5.08
C GLY A 48 -7.98 -2.77 3.90
N ARG A 49 -8.38 -4.02 4.07
CA ARG A 49 -9.00 -4.86 3.05
C ARG A 49 -10.23 -4.22 2.37
N ILE A 50 -10.97 -3.35 3.05
CA ILE A 50 -12.12 -2.64 2.47
C ILE A 50 -11.65 -1.73 1.34
N ALA A 51 -10.61 -0.94 1.56
CA ALA A 51 -10.07 -0.04 0.55
C ALA A 51 -9.54 -0.81 -0.69
N THR A 52 -8.81 -1.91 -0.47
CA THR A 52 -8.32 -2.76 -1.56
C THR A 52 -9.48 -3.38 -2.34
N SER A 53 -10.52 -3.88 -1.65
CA SER A 53 -11.71 -4.45 -2.29
C SER A 53 -12.42 -3.43 -3.19
N ASP A 54 -12.64 -2.22 -2.68
CA ASP A 54 -13.26 -1.13 -3.44
C ASP A 54 -12.46 -0.79 -4.70
N LEU A 55 -11.13 -0.72 -4.61
CA LEU A 55 -10.28 -0.46 -5.76
C LEU A 55 -10.34 -1.59 -6.80
N VAL A 56 -10.31 -2.85 -6.36
CA VAL A 56 -10.43 -4.02 -7.24
C VAL A 56 -11.73 -3.98 -8.04
N ASP A 57 -12.85 -3.65 -7.37
CA ASP A 57 -14.16 -3.54 -8.01
C ASP A 57 -14.21 -2.40 -9.05
N LEU A 58 -13.55 -1.27 -8.75
CA LEU A 58 -13.51 -0.11 -9.65
C LEU A 58 -12.68 -0.36 -10.91
N VAL A 59 -11.59 -1.12 -10.83
CA VAL A 59 -10.67 -1.29 -11.97
C VAL A 59 -10.97 -2.52 -12.83
N GLY A 60 -11.85 -3.42 -12.40
CA GLY A 60 -12.35 -4.53 -13.21
C GLY A 60 -11.26 -5.52 -13.64
N ILE A 61 -10.60 -6.18 -12.70
CA ILE A 61 -9.53 -7.15 -12.95
C ILE A 61 -10.11 -8.48 -13.42
N THR A 62 -9.44 -9.11 -14.38
CA THR A 62 -9.73 -10.48 -14.84
C THR A 62 -8.48 -11.36 -14.66
N SER A 63 -8.67 -12.67 -14.71
CA SER A 63 -7.57 -13.66 -14.60
C SER A 63 -6.49 -13.55 -15.70
N LYS A 64 -6.77 -12.81 -16.77
CA LYS A 64 -5.85 -12.61 -17.91
C LYS A 64 -4.96 -11.37 -17.74
N HIS A 65 -5.21 -10.54 -16.72
CA HIS A 65 -4.48 -9.32 -16.53
C HIS A 65 -3.15 -9.57 -15.81
N GLU A 66 -2.11 -8.85 -16.23
CA GLU A 66 -0.88 -8.67 -15.50
C GLU A 66 -1.06 -7.41 -14.62
N VAL A 67 -0.86 -7.57 -13.32
CA VAL A 67 -1.07 -6.51 -12.31
C VAL A 67 0.24 -6.19 -11.64
N LEU A 68 0.51 -4.92 -11.40
CA LEU A 68 1.62 -4.44 -10.57
C LEU A 68 1.07 -3.90 -9.24
N ASP A 69 1.61 -4.37 -8.15
CA ASP A 69 1.44 -3.78 -6.80
C ASP A 69 2.72 -3.01 -6.47
N ALA A 70 2.66 -1.67 -6.62
CA ALA A 70 3.80 -0.77 -6.50
C ALA A 70 3.87 -0.19 -5.09
N GLY A 71 4.89 -0.59 -4.32
CA GLY A 71 5.01 -0.34 -2.88
C GLY A 71 4.18 -1.35 -2.10
N SER A 72 4.42 -2.63 -2.37
CA SER A 72 3.57 -3.74 -1.91
C SER A 72 3.70 -4.07 -0.42
N GLY A 73 4.68 -3.48 0.29
CA GLY A 73 4.99 -3.90 1.65
C GLY A 73 5.23 -5.40 1.74
N ILE A 74 4.58 -6.07 2.69
CA ILE A 74 4.64 -7.53 2.83
C ILE A 74 3.67 -8.28 1.91
N GLY A 75 3.06 -7.61 0.91
CA GLY A 75 2.32 -8.24 -0.19
C GLY A 75 0.83 -8.47 0.04
N GLY A 76 0.17 -7.76 0.95
CA GLY A 76 -1.25 -7.94 1.26
C GLY A 76 -2.17 -7.71 0.06
N THR A 77 -2.04 -6.57 -0.60
CA THR A 77 -2.78 -6.24 -1.82
C THR A 77 -2.53 -7.27 -2.92
N ALA A 78 -1.26 -7.64 -3.15
CA ALA A 78 -0.91 -8.64 -4.16
C ALA A 78 -1.60 -9.99 -3.91
N ARG A 79 -1.60 -10.49 -2.66
CA ARG A 79 -2.28 -11.74 -2.29
C ARG A 79 -3.78 -11.66 -2.50
N TYR A 80 -4.40 -10.58 -2.03
CA TYR A 80 -5.85 -10.40 -2.20
C TYR A 80 -6.26 -10.37 -3.68
N VAL A 81 -5.53 -9.63 -4.51
CA VAL A 81 -5.81 -9.51 -5.94
C VAL A 81 -5.59 -10.83 -6.66
N ALA A 82 -4.49 -11.54 -6.38
CA ALA A 82 -4.19 -12.83 -6.98
C ALA A 82 -5.21 -13.91 -6.61
N ASP A 83 -5.62 -13.96 -5.34
CA ASP A 83 -6.60 -14.91 -4.84
C ASP A 83 -8.01 -14.64 -5.41
N ARG A 84 -8.49 -13.40 -5.27
CA ARG A 84 -9.83 -13.01 -5.69
C ARG A 84 -10.05 -13.05 -7.20
N CYS A 85 -9.06 -12.58 -7.98
CA CYS A 85 -9.20 -12.38 -9.43
C CYS A 85 -8.56 -13.52 -10.24
N GLY A 86 -7.75 -14.38 -9.63
CA GLY A 86 -7.03 -15.46 -10.32
C GLY A 86 -5.95 -14.97 -11.29
N CYS A 87 -5.57 -13.70 -11.25
CA CYS A 87 -4.59 -13.08 -12.14
C CYS A 87 -3.16 -13.24 -11.64
N ARG A 88 -2.18 -12.83 -12.47
CA ARG A 88 -0.79 -12.72 -12.05
C ARG A 88 -0.52 -11.33 -11.48
N VAL A 89 0.24 -11.29 -10.38
CA VAL A 89 0.62 -10.05 -9.73
C VAL A 89 2.14 -10.00 -9.61
N THR A 90 2.72 -8.87 -9.99
CA THR A 90 4.09 -8.52 -9.64
C THR A 90 4.02 -7.52 -8.48
N ALA A 91 4.61 -7.88 -7.36
CA ALA A 91 4.70 -7.04 -6.17
C ALA A 91 6.10 -6.44 -6.07
N VAL A 92 6.21 -5.12 -5.89
CA VAL A 92 7.50 -4.45 -5.73
C VAL A 92 7.52 -3.60 -4.47
N ASP A 93 8.63 -3.69 -3.74
CA ASP A 93 8.90 -2.84 -2.59
C ASP A 93 10.39 -2.48 -2.55
N LEU A 94 10.72 -1.35 -1.92
CA LEU A 94 12.10 -0.91 -1.74
C LEU A 94 12.78 -1.70 -0.61
N THR A 95 12.02 -2.14 0.39
CA THR A 95 12.48 -2.80 1.61
C THR A 95 12.69 -4.29 1.36
N GLU A 96 13.95 -4.73 1.40
CA GLU A 96 14.32 -6.13 1.15
C GLU A 96 13.65 -7.10 2.14
N GLU A 97 13.64 -6.76 3.43
CA GLU A 97 12.96 -7.54 4.48
C GLU A 97 11.47 -7.76 4.17
N TYR A 98 10.79 -6.74 3.64
CA TYR A 98 9.37 -6.87 3.25
C TYR A 98 9.20 -7.78 2.04
N CYS A 99 10.10 -7.68 1.05
CA CYS A 99 10.08 -8.58 -0.10
C CYS A 99 10.30 -10.05 0.31
N GLU A 100 11.25 -10.32 1.20
CA GLU A 100 11.51 -11.67 1.73
C GLU A 100 10.31 -12.21 2.52
N THR A 101 9.73 -11.36 3.37
CA THR A 101 8.53 -11.68 4.15
C THR A 101 7.33 -11.96 3.23
N ALA A 102 7.12 -11.15 2.18
CA ALA A 102 6.09 -11.36 1.18
C ALA A 102 6.27 -12.70 0.45
N CYS A 103 7.50 -13.04 0.03
CA CYS A 103 7.81 -14.33 -0.59
C CYS A 103 7.48 -15.51 0.33
N TRP A 104 7.79 -15.39 1.63
CA TRP A 104 7.49 -16.41 2.60
C TRP A 104 5.98 -16.58 2.78
N LEU A 105 5.25 -15.47 3.00
CA LEU A 105 3.78 -15.50 3.15
C LEU A 105 3.07 -16.06 1.91
N ASN A 106 3.54 -15.69 0.71
CA ASN A 106 2.98 -16.22 -0.55
C ASN A 106 3.10 -17.75 -0.64
N ARG A 107 4.22 -18.32 -0.17
CA ARG A 107 4.40 -19.78 -0.11
C ARG A 107 3.48 -20.44 0.89
N LEU A 108 3.31 -19.86 2.09
CA LEU A 108 2.43 -20.41 3.12
C LEU A 108 0.98 -20.54 2.65
N VAL A 109 0.51 -19.60 1.83
CA VAL A 109 -0.88 -19.61 1.32
C VAL A 109 -1.00 -20.11 -0.13
N GLY A 110 0.07 -20.71 -0.70
CA GLY A 110 0.05 -21.35 -2.03
C GLY A 110 -0.12 -20.38 -3.21
N LEU A 111 0.24 -19.09 -3.06
CA LEU A 111 0.14 -18.05 -4.09
C LEU A 111 1.48 -17.72 -4.75
N ASP A 112 2.56 -18.40 -4.40
CA ASP A 112 3.92 -18.18 -4.92
C ASP A 112 4.05 -18.36 -6.44
N LYS A 113 3.16 -19.15 -7.07
CA LYS A 113 3.12 -19.32 -8.53
C LYS A 113 2.36 -18.21 -9.27
N ARG A 114 1.57 -17.42 -8.56
CA ARG A 114 0.80 -16.30 -9.12
C ARG A 114 1.41 -14.93 -8.80
N ILE A 115 2.22 -14.85 -7.75
CA ILE A 115 2.81 -13.60 -7.28
C ILE A 115 4.32 -13.66 -7.42
N THR A 116 4.86 -12.72 -8.20
CA THR A 116 6.31 -12.50 -8.30
C THR A 116 6.66 -11.29 -7.44
N VAL A 117 7.58 -11.46 -6.50
CA VAL A 117 8.06 -10.35 -5.66
C VAL A 117 9.43 -9.89 -6.14
N ARG A 118 9.63 -8.57 -6.22
CA ARG A 118 10.92 -7.96 -6.59
C ARG A 118 11.21 -6.76 -5.71
N ARG A 119 12.44 -6.68 -5.22
CA ARG A 119 12.94 -5.43 -4.67
C ARG A 119 13.16 -4.43 -5.79
N ALA A 120 12.48 -3.28 -5.74
CA ALA A 120 12.60 -2.21 -6.73
C ALA A 120 12.15 -0.86 -6.16
N ASP A 121 12.74 0.22 -6.72
CA ASP A 121 12.29 1.59 -6.52
C ASP A 121 11.12 1.89 -7.48
N VAL A 122 9.99 2.32 -6.95
CA VAL A 122 8.81 2.70 -7.74
C VAL A 122 9.05 3.89 -8.68
N THR A 123 10.14 4.63 -8.48
CA THR A 123 10.58 5.72 -9.37
C THR A 123 11.53 5.26 -10.48
N ALA A 124 11.90 3.95 -10.51
CA ALA A 124 12.80 3.35 -11.49
C ALA A 124 12.47 1.86 -11.67
N LEU A 125 11.28 1.56 -12.15
CA LEU A 125 10.76 0.20 -12.24
C LEU A 125 11.54 -0.65 -13.27
N PRO A 126 12.02 -1.86 -12.90
CA PRO A 126 12.84 -2.71 -13.77
C PRO A 126 11.99 -3.56 -14.73
N PHE A 127 10.99 -2.93 -15.36
CA PHE A 127 10.08 -3.58 -16.29
C PHE A 127 10.07 -2.87 -17.63
N ALA A 128 9.74 -3.61 -18.69
CA ALA A 128 9.52 -3.05 -20.02
C ALA A 128 8.29 -2.12 -20.02
N ASP A 129 8.24 -1.23 -21.00
CA ASP A 129 7.07 -0.40 -21.26
C ASP A 129 5.86 -1.28 -21.57
N ALA A 130 4.67 -0.80 -21.23
CA ALA A 130 3.40 -1.44 -21.57
C ALA A 130 3.31 -2.94 -21.14
N THR A 131 3.71 -3.24 -19.90
CA THR A 131 3.68 -4.59 -19.34
C THR A 131 2.38 -4.87 -18.57
N PHE A 132 1.90 -3.90 -17.77
CA PHE A 132 0.82 -4.13 -16.81
C PHE A 132 -0.50 -3.49 -17.25
N ARG A 133 -1.61 -4.21 -17.03
CA ARG A 133 -2.97 -3.70 -17.26
C ARG A 133 -3.46 -2.85 -16.11
N VAL A 134 -3.09 -3.18 -14.89
CA VAL A 134 -3.46 -2.45 -13.67
C VAL A 134 -2.22 -2.23 -12.82
N VAL A 135 -2.10 -1.04 -12.26
CA VAL A 135 -1.09 -0.71 -11.25
C VAL A 135 -1.81 -0.25 -9.99
N PHE A 136 -1.54 -0.89 -8.86
CA PHE A 136 -1.93 -0.43 -7.53
C PHE A 136 -0.84 0.42 -6.91
N SER A 137 -1.23 1.49 -6.22
CA SER A 137 -0.38 2.33 -5.37
C SER A 137 -1.19 2.71 -4.13
N GLN A 138 -0.89 2.09 -2.99
CA GLN A 138 -1.63 2.28 -1.75
C GLN A 138 -0.67 2.69 -0.62
N HIS A 139 -0.84 3.90 -0.07
CA HIS A 139 0.05 4.50 0.93
C HIS A 139 1.52 4.55 0.50
N VAL A 140 1.79 4.92 -0.74
CA VAL A 140 3.15 4.96 -1.31
C VAL A 140 3.67 6.37 -1.49
N GLN A 141 2.83 7.27 -2.05
CA GLN A 141 3.30 8.58 -2.50
C GLN A 141 3.88 9.46 -1.38
N MET A 142 3.42 9.30 -0.13
CA MET A 142 3.93 10.08 1.00
C MET A 142 5.41 9.75 1.34
N ASN A 143 5.91 8.61 0.90
CA ASN A 143 7.32 8.23 1.04
C ASN A 143 8.19 8.71 -0.14
N VAL A 144 7.59 9.16 -1.25
CA VAL A 144 8.29 9.50 -2.49
C VAL A 144 8.36 11.00 -2.67
N ALA A 145 9.57 11.57 -2.70
CA ALA A 145 9.77 13.00 -2.91
C ALA A 145 9.42 13.44 -4.34
N ASP A 146 9.85 12.68 -5.36
CA ASP A 146 9.59 12.94 -6.79
C ASP A 146 8.34 12.18 -7.27
N LYS A 147 7.18 12.74 -7.00
CA LYS A 147 5.90 12.17 -7.41
C LYS A 147 5.71 12.13 -8.92
N ALA A 148 6.25 13.10 -9.61
CA ALA A 148 6.17 13.15 -11.08
C ALA A 148 6.94 11.96 -11.69
N ARG A 149 8.07 11.57 -11.11
CA ARG A 149 8.82 10.40 -11.54
C ARG A 149 8.08 9.10 -11.19
N LEU A 150 7.50 9.00 -9.99
CA LEU A 150 6.66 7.87 -9.58
C LEU A 150 5.56 7.60 -10.61
N TYR A 151 4.75 8.62 -10.94
CA TYR A 151 3.61 8.43 -11.84
C TYR A 151 4.02 8.31 -13.31
N ARG A 152 5.13 8.92 -13.76
CA ARG A 152 5.68 8.65 -15.09
C ARG A 152 6.16 7.21 -15.25
N GLU A 153 6.79 6.64 -14.22
CA GLU A 153 7.20 5.23 -14.24
C GLU A 153 5.99 4.29 -14.21
N ALA A 154 4.99 4.54 -13.35
CA ALA A 154 3.73 3.80 -13.38
C ALA A 154 3.09 3.85 -14.77
N ARG A 155 3.03 5.06 -15.40
CA ARG A 155 2.50 5.21 -16.77
C ARG A 155 3.33 4.49 -17.83
N ARG A 156 4.64 4.51 -17.72
CA ARG A 156 5.55 3.86 -18.67
C ARG A 156 5.31 2.34 -18.72
N VAL A 157 5.20 1.72 -17.56
CA VAL A 157 5.03 0.26 -17.48
C VAL A 157 3.60 -0.20 -17.75
N MET A 158 2.64 0.72 -17.86
CA MET A 158 1.24 0.39 -18.15
C MET A 158 0.95 0.35 -19.65
N VAL A 159 0.12 -0.61 -20.05
CA VAL A 159 -0.49 -0.63 -21.40
C VAL A 159 -1.44 0.55 -21.58
N SER A 160 -1.70 0.95 -22.83
CA SER A 160 -2.74 1.94 -23.15
C SER A 160 -4.10 1.48 -22.61
N ALA A 161 -4.90 2.42 -22.11
CA ALA A 161 -6.16 2.17 -21.43
C ALA A 161 -6.04 1.24 -20.20
N GLY A 162 -4.83 1.07 -19.65
CA GLY A 162 -4.62 0.45 -18.33
C GLY A 162 -5.08 1.37 -17.21
N ARG A 163 -5.31 0.83 -16.02
CA ARG A 163 -5.83 1.61 -14.88
C ARG A 163 -4.85 1.66 -13.72
N LEU A 164 -4.61 2.88 -13.24
CA LEU A 164 -3.93 3.16 -11.98
C LEU A 164 -4.98 3.22 -10.87
N ALA A 165 -4.84 2.38 -9.85
CA ALA A 165 -5.67 2.34 -8.65
C ALA A 165 -4.89 2.89 -7.47
N MET A 166 -5.39 3.95 -6.85
CA MET A 166 -4.71 4.69 -5.78
C MET A 166 -5.55 4.76 -4.51
N TRP A 167 -4.88 4.56 -3.38
CA TRP A 167 -5.42 4.85 -2.06
C TRP A 167 -4.31 5.48 -1.22
N ASP A 168 -4.37 6.79 -1.02
CA ASP A 168 -3.24 7.51 -0.45
C ASP A 168 -3.66 8.57 0.57
N ILE A 169 -2.74 8.89 1.47
CA ILE A 169 -2.86 9.99 2.41
C ILE A 169 -2.26 11.24 1.78
N VAL A 170 -2.97 12.36 1.90
CA VAL A 170 -2.53 13.68 1.46
C VAL A 170 -2.59 14.67 2.61
N SER A 171 -1.84 15.76 2.53
CA SER A 171 -1.94 16.83 3.53
C SER A 171 -3.30 17.53 3.45
N GLY A 172 -3.89 17.78 4.60
CA GLY A 172 -5.06 18.62 4.76
C GLY A 172 -4.71 20.11 4.79
N GLU A 173 -5.66 20.93 5.26
CA GLU A 173 -5.55 22.39 5.27
C GLU A 173 -5.04 22.95 6.60
N ARG A 174 -4.88 22.12 7.64
CA ARG A 174 -4.63 22.55 9.02
C ARG A 174 -3.30 22.04 9.55
N GLY A 175 -2.58 22.93 10.23
CA GLY A 175 -1.55 22.68 11.23
C GLY A 175 -0.40 21.73 10.87
N GLU A 176 0.51 21.59 11.80
CA GLU A 176 1.62 20.65 11.76
C GLU A 176 1.17 19.26 12.22
N LEU A 177 1.88 18.23 11.78
CA LEU A 177 1.61 16.83 12.12
C LEU A 177 2.37 16.43 13.38
N ASP A 178 1.72 15.61 14.19
CA ASP A 178 2.38 14.91 15.28
C ASP A 178 3.05 13.66 14.76
N PHE A 179 4.28 13.41 15.15
CA PHE A 179 5.06 12.21 14.82
C PHE A 179 5.28 11.37 16.09
N PRO A 180 5.49 10.03 15.94
CA PRO A 180 5.63 9.29 14.69
C PRO A 180 4.30 9.04 13.98
N LEU A 181 4.36 8.89 12.65
CA LEU A 181 3.26 8.45 11.79
C LEU A 181 3.61 7.08 11.16
N PRO A 182 2.63 6.32 10.64
CA PRO A 182 2.90 5.00 10.09
C PRO A 182 3.98 4.96 9.01
N TRP A 183 4.18 6.05 8.27
CA TRP A 183 5.17 6.16 7.19
C TRP A 183 6.38 7.04 7.51
N ALA A 184 6.42 7.72 8.64
CA ALA A 184 7.50 8.64 9.00
C ALA A 184 7.62 8.78 10.51
N ASP A 185 8.81 8.55 11.05
CA ASP A 185 9.07 8.77 12.47
C ASP A 185 9.35 10.25 12.77
N GLU A 186 9.72 11.02 11.76
CA GLU A 186 10.02 12.46 11.86
C GLU A 186 9.59 13.23 10.59
N PRO A 187 9.40 14.56 10.65
CA PRO A 187 8.93 15.36 9.52
C PRO A 187 9.76 15.24 8.26
N GLY A 188 11.09 15.07 8.38
CA GLY A 188 12.04 14.99 7.27
C GLY A 188 11.84 13.77 6.37
N LEU A 189 11.15 12.74 6.85
CA LEU A 189 10.85 11.49 6.13
C LEU A 189 9.48 11.51 5.45
N SER A 190 8.65 12.52 5.74
CA SER A 190 7.29 12.63 5.18
C SER A 190 7.27 13.58 3.98
N HIS A 191 6.82 13.08 2.84
CA HIS A 191 6.73 13.82 1.58
C HIS A 191 5.27 13.97 1.12
N LEU A 192 4.37 14.34 2.02
CA LEU A 192 2.96 14.53 1.69
C LEU A 192 2.75 15.61 0.62
N ALA A 193 1.81 15.38 -0.30
CA ALA A 193 1.30 16.38 -1.21
C ALA A 193 -0.11 16.78 -0.82
N LYS A 194 -0.59 17.95 -1.24
CA LYS A 194 -2.01 18.29 -1.23
C LYS A 194 -2.75 17.55 -2.34
N SER A 195 -4.07 17.36 -2.17
CA SER A 195 -4.92 16.61 -3.10
C SER A 195 -4.85 17.14 -4.53
N ASP A 196 -5.09 18.45 -4.75
CA ASP A 196 -5.12 19.01 -6.09
C ASP A 196 -3.76 19.01 -6.81
N PRO A 197 -2.63 19.39 -6.18
CA PRO A 197 -1.30 19.20 -6.74
C PRO A 197 -0.98 17.74 -7.08
N LEU A 198 -1.39 16.78 -6.24
CA LEU A 198 -1.19 15.36 -6.51
C LEU A 198 -1.97 14.93 -7.75
N ARG A 199 -3.26 15.29 -7.83
CA ARG A 199 -4.12 15.03 -8.98
C ARG A 199 -3.51 15.60 -10.27
N ALA A 200 -3.10 16.87 -10.26
CA ALA A 200 -2.45 17.51 -11.41
C ALA A 200 -1.15 16.78 -11.82
N THR A 201 -0.39 16.25 -10.85
CA THR A 201 0.82 15.46 -11.12
C THR A 201 0.47 14.13 -11.81
N VAL A 202 -0.58 13.45 -11.38
CA VAL A 202 -1.06 12.23 -12.04
C VAL A 202 -1.50 12.53 -13.48
N GLU A 203 -2.33 13.56 -13.68
CA GLU A 203 -2.81 13.98 -15.01
C GLU A 203 -1.65 14.33 -15.95
N SER A 204 -0.69 15.14 -15.49
CA SER A 204 0.49 15.54 -16.28
C SER A 204 1.46 14.38 -16.57
N SER A 205 1.35 13.29 -15.86
CA SER A 205 2.11 12.05 -16.08
C SER A 205 1.52 11.14 -17.17
N GLY A 206 0.41 11.55 -17.82
CA GLY A 206 -0.22 10.83 -18.93
C GLY A 206 -1.41 9.95 -18.50
N PHE A 207 -2.14 10.38 -17.49
CA PHE A 207 -3.36 9.72 -17.02
C PHE A 207 -4.59 10.63 -17.19
N ALA A 208 -5.74 10.05 -17.50
CA ALA A 208 -7.04 10.67 -17.38
C ALA A 208 -7.72 10.20 -16.08
N ILE A 209 -8.08 11.13 -15.22
CA ILE A 209 -8.73 10.80 -13.96
C ILE A 209 -10.16 10.34 -14.21
N GLU A 210 -10.48 9.08 -13.87
CA GLU A 210 -11.84 8.53 -13.89
C GLU A 210 -12.57 8.80 -12.56
N ARG A 211 -11.86 8.70 -11.43
CA ARG A 211 -12.37 8.95 -10.08
C ARG A 211 -11.32 9.61 -9.20
N TRP A 212 -11.77 10.54 -8.37
CA TRP A 212 -10.94 11.20 -7.38
C TRP A 212 -11.82 11.57 -6.18
N ASN A 213 -11.92 10.66 -5.23
CA ASN A 213 -12.86 10.74 -4.11
C ASN A 213 -12.12 11.00 -2.80
N ASP A 214 -12.62 11.96 -2.03
CA ASP A 214 -12.23 12.11 -0.63
C ASP A 214 -12.90 11.01 0.20
N ARG A 215 -12.11 10.21 0.89
CA ARG A 215 -12.53 9.11 1.76
C ARG A 215 -12.17 9.36 3.23
N THR A 216 -11.85 10.60 3.57
CA THR A 216 -11.36 10.97 4.89
C THR A 216 -12.34 10.62 6.00
N GLU A 217 -13.64 10.90 5.81
CA GLU A 217 -14.67 10.63 6.80
C GLU A 217 -14.75 9.13 7.11
N GLN A 218 -14.84 8.28 6.06
CA GLN A 218 -14.90 6.83 6.24
C GLN A 218 -13.63 6.27 6.89
N ALA A 219 -12.46 6.74 6.44
CA ALA A 219 -11.18 6.31 6.99
C ALA A 219 -11.03 6.73 8.46
N SER A 220 -11.39 7.97 8.81
CA SER A 220 -11.38 8.47 10.18
C SER A 220 -12.29 7.66 11.09
N ALA A 221 -13.54 7.42 10.69
CA ALA A 221 -14.50 6.61 11.45
C ALA A 221 -14.01 5.18 11.67
N THR A 222 -13.42 4.55 10.63
CA THR A 222 -12.85 3.21 10.74
C THR A 222 -11.68 3.18 11.71
N MET A 223 -10.75 4.12 11.61
CA MET A 223 -9.59 4.21 12.51
C MET A 223 -10.01 4.49 13.97
N GLN A 224 -10.98 5.36 14.19
CA GLN A 224 -11.55 5.61 15.52
C GLN A 224 -12.14 4.35 16.11
N THR A 225 -12.92 3.60 15.33
CA THR A 225 -13.49 2.32 15.76
C THR A 225 -12.40 1.31 16.14
N MET A 226 -11.37 1.18 15.31
CA MET A 226 -10.25 0.28 15.59
C MET A 226 -9.53 0.62 16.90
N LEU A 227 -9.36 1.90 17.22
CA LEU A 227 -8.72 2.33 18.48
C LEU A 227 -9.57 2.05 19.73
N THR A 228 -10.88 1.83 19.60
CA THR A 228 -11.76 1.43 20.73
C THR A 228 -11.76 -0.06 21.00
N LEU A 229 -11.30 -0.87 20.05
CA LEU A 229 -11.24 -2.31 20.20
C LEU A 229 -9.96 -2.71 20.95
N PRO A 230 -10.03 -3.76 21.81
CA PRO A 230 -8.82 -4.31 22.37
C PRO A 230 -7.92 -4.84 21.26
N PRO A 231 -6.58 -4.71 21.39
CA PRO A 231 -5.66 -5.24 20.39
C PRO A 231 -5.90 -6.75 20.23
N GLY A 232 -6.13 -7.17 18.97
CA GLY A 232 -6.23 -8.58 18.61
C GLY A 232 -4.88 -9.28 18.73
N LEU A 233 -4.89 -10.61 18.65
CA LEU A 233 -3.64 -11.40 18.59
C LEU A 233 -2.89 -11.20 17.26
N LEU A 234 -3.62 -10.85 16.19
CA LEU A 234 -3.08 -10.55 14.87
C LEU A 234 -3.32 -9.09 14.52
N GLY A 235 -2.32 -8.43 13.96
CA GLY A 235 -2.42 -7.05 13.50
C GLY A 235 -1.05 -6.49 13.14
N LEU A 236 -1.03 -5.28 12.60
CA LEU A 236 0.19 -4.58 12.17
C LEU A 236 1.19 -4.36 13.32
N HIS A 237 0.71 -4.30 14.56
CA HIS A 237 1.54 -4.19 15.77
C HIS A 237 2.51 -5.38 15.95
N ALA A 238 2.27 -6.49 15.27
CA ALA A 238 3.18 -7.64 15.31
C ALA A 238 4.56 -7.32 14.73
N PHE A 239 4.65 -6.44 13.72
CA PHE A 239 5.91 -6.15 13.04
C PHE A 239 6.18 -4.66 12.79
N VAL A 240 5.21 -3.77 13.05
CA VAL A 240 5.39 -2.32 12.94
C VAL A 240 5.70 -1.75 14.31
N PRO A 241 6.92 -1.21 14.55
CA PRO A 241 7.27 -0.59 15.81
C PRO A 241 6.36 0.58 16.14
N ASP A 242 6.04 0.75 17.42
CA ASP A 242 5.24 1.88 17.95
C ASP A 242 3.89 2.07 17.25
N PHE A 243 3.33 0.96 16.72
CA PHE A 243 2.11 1.01 15.91
C PHE A 243 0.94 1.69 16.63
N ALA A 244 0.77 1.48 17.93
CA ALA A 244 -0.31 2.09 18.69
C ALA A 244 -0.22 3.62 18.71
N GLU A 245 0.96 4.19 18.90
CA GLU A 245 1.21 5.62 18.85
C GLU A 245 1.03 6.18 17.43
N LYS A 246 1.62 5.52 16.44
CA LYS A 246 1.50 5.85 15.02
C LYS A 246 0.03 5.89 14.57
N ALA A 247 -0.75 4.87 14.94
CA ALA A 247 -2.17 4.78 14.62
C ALA A 247 -2.99 5.86 15.32
N LYS A 248 -2.67 6.19 16.57
CA LYS A 248 -3.30 7.28 17.33
C LYS A 248 -3.04 8.63 16.66
N ASN A 249 -1.78 8.96 16.34
CA ASN A 249 -1.40 10.22 15.70
C ASN A 249 -2.06 10.37 14.33
N LEU A 250 -2.07 9.30 13.53
CA LEU A 250 -2.79 9.26 12.25
C LEU A 250 -4.28 9.53 12.43
N THR A 251 -4.93 8.87 13.39
CA THR A 251 -6.37 9.01 13.63
C THR A 251 -6.73 10.43 14.04
N ILE A 252 -5.95 11.05 14.93
CA ILE A 252 -6.14 12.43 15.36
C ILE A 252 -6.00 13.37 14.15
N ALA A 253 -4.96 13.20 13.34
CA ALA A 253 -4.69 14.07 12.19
C ALA A 253 -5.75 13.94 11.07
N LEU A 254 -6.36 12.76 10.91
CA LEU A 254 -7.53 12.58 10.01
C LEU A 254 -8.78 13.26 10.59
N THR A 255 -9.00 13.13 11.90
CA THR A 255 -10.19 13.66 12.57
C THR A 255 -10.23 15.18 12.58
N ASP A 256 -9.09 15.83 12.79
CA ASP A 256 -8.98 17.29 12.86
C ASP A 256 -8.68 17.97 11.52
N GLY A 257 -8.54 17.19 10.44
CA GLY A 257 -8.41 17.68 9.07
C GLY A 257 -6.97 18.09 8.69
N ARG A 258 -5.95 17.70 9.45
CA ARG A 258 -4.54 17.85 9.09
C ARG A 258 -4.10 16.85 8.00
N LEU A 259 -4.79 15.72 7.92
CA LEU A 259 -4.62 14.71 6.87
C LEU A 259 -5.95 14.42 6.19
N ARG A 260 -5.87 13.98 4.93
CA ARG A 260 -7.00 13.46 4.15
C ARG A 260 -6.62 12.16 3.47
N VAL A 261 -7.64 11.37 3.13
CA VAL A 261 -7.51 10.12 2.39
C VAL A 261 -8.16 10.27 1.02
N ILE A 262 -7.42 9.94 -0.04
CA ILE A 262 -7.90 10.01 -1.42
C ILE A 262 -7.95 8.61 -2.03
N GLN A 263 -9.11 8.27 -2.61
CA GLN A 263 -9.26 7.15 -3.53
C GLN A 263 -9.23 7.67 -4.96
N GLY A 264 -8.26 7.23 -5.73
CA GLY A 264 -8.10 7.61 -7.14
C GLY A 264 -8.17 6.41 -8.08
N VAL A 265 -8.83 6.59 -9.22
CA VAL A 265 -8.72 5.71 -10.38
C VAL A 265 -8.45 6.56 -11.60
N ALA A 266 -7.41 6.21 -12.37
CA ALA A 266 -7.03 6.94 -13.54
C ALA A 266 -6.67 6.00 -14.70
N GLU A 267 -7.11 6.33 -15.91
CA GLU A 267 -6.81 5.57 -17.13
C GLU A 267 -5.54 6.08 -17.80
N ALA A 268 -4.68 5.17 -18.21
CA ALA A 268 -3.48 5.48 -18.98
C ALA A 268 -3.87 5.97 -20.40
N ILE A 269 -3.62 7.24 -20.70
CA ILE A 269 -3.93 7.86 -22.00
C ILE A 269 -3.16 7.13 -23.11
N VAL A 270 -3.82 6.92 -24.26
CA VAL A 270 -3.20 6.31 -25.44
C VAL A 270 -2.05 7.20 -25.91
N ARG A 271 -0.86 6.61 -26.10
CA ARG A 271 0.31 7.28 -26.68
C ARG A 271 0.25 7.23 -28.21
#